data_b3c9317624321215774a44905e775d16
#
_entry.id   b3c9317624321215774a44905e775d16
#
_cell.length_a   1.000
_cell.length_b   1.000
_cell.length_c   1.000
_cell.angle_alpha   90.00
_cell.angle_beta   90.00
_cell.angle_gamma   90.00
#
_symmetry.space_group_name_H-M   'P 1'
#
loop_
_entity.id
_entity.type
_entity.pdbx_description
1 polymer ?
#
loop_
_entity_poly.entity_id
_entity_poly.type
_entity_poly.pdbx_seq_one_letter_code
_entity_poly.pdbx_strand_id
1 'polypeptide(L)'
;KPLLGLNLAHEPGPLLQKLQALWGARGTVSPSAAAVAAGTILAIIALRRWQPRWPAMLVAVAAAAIACAAFNLPVATISSQFGGIPSGLPQPQLPDFSLEKLQQVFPAAVSFTLLGAIESLLSAVVADGMTGRQHRSNCELVAQGIANMGAAVFGGFCVTGTIARTATNVRAGAHGPVAGMLHALFILLFMVFAAPLAGYIPLAALAGVLAVVAWNMVESHAIGVLLRSGWGEAVVLAATFLLTIFRDLTEAIVVGLALGSVLFIHRISRATAVARLAQPLASD
;
A
#
# COMPACT_ATOMS: atom_id res chain seq x y z
N LYS A 1 9.84 8.34 -12.51
CA LYS A 1 9.56 9.21 -13.66
C LYS A 1 9.08 10.59 -13.20
N PRO A 2 7.92 10.79 -12.54
CA PRO A 2 7.41 12.13 -12.17
C PRO A 2 8.32 12.91 -11.20
N LEU A 3 9.07 12.25 -10.32
CA LEU A 3 9.94 12.90 -9.33
C LEU A 3 11.00 13.82 -9.98
N LEU A 4 11.56 13.39 -11.10
CA LEU A 4 12.57 14.10 -11.87
C LEU A 4 12.01 14.67 -13.18
N GLY A 5 10.71 14.53 -13.43
CA GLY A 5 10.07 14.98 -14.67
C GLY A 5 10.63 14.32 -15.94
N LEU A 6 11.09 13.06 -15.85
CA LEU A 6 11.67 12.34 -16.99
C LEU A 6 10.64 12.09 -18.07
N ASN A 7 11.03 12.31 -19.32
CA ASN A 7 10.19 12.02 -20.48
C ASN A 7 10.45 10.60 -20.99
N LEU A 8 9.48 9.70 -20.80
CA LEU A 8 9.49 8.30 -21.27
C LEU A 8 8.17 8.04 -22.00
N ALA A 9 8.24 7.60 -23.25
CA ALA A 9 7.06 7.25 -24.03
C ALA A 9 6.32 6.04 -23.41
N HIS A 10 7.07 5.02 -22.99
CA HIS A 10 6.55 3.83 -22.33
C HIS A 10 7.39 3.49 -21.10
N GLU A 11 6.74 3.11 -20.01
CA GLU A 11 7.39 2.70 -18.76
C GLU A 11 7.32 1.17 -18.66
N PRO A 12 8.47 0.45 -18.74
CA PRO A 12 8.50 -1.01 -18.62
C PRO A 12 8.02 -1.48 -17.24
N GLY A 13 7.35 -2.65 -17.17
CA GLY A 13 6.93 -3.25 -15.91
C GLY A 13 8.10 -3.81 -15.09
N PRO A 14 8.98 -4.67 -15.68
CA PRO A 14 10.07 -5.29 -14.94
C PRO A 14 11.11 -4.27 -14.43
N LEU A 15 11.56 -4.44 -13.17
CA LEU A 15 12.43 -3.47 -12.49
C LEU A 15 13.72 -3.16 -13.27
N LEU A 16 14.41 -4.18 -13.77
CA LEU A 16 15.69 -3.98 -14.48
C LEU A 16 15.51 -3.16 -15.76
N GLN A 17 14.48 -3.49 -16.55
CA GLN A 17 14.16 -2.75 -17.77
C GLN A 17 13.73 -1.31 -17.45
N LYS A 18 12.96 -1.14 -16.37
CA LYS A 18 12.55 0.18 -15.89
C LYS A 18 13.74 1.02 -15.45
N LEU A 19 14.70 0.45 -14.72
CA LEU A 19 15.93 1.16 -14.32
C LEU A 19 16.77 1.56 -15.54
N GLN A 20 16.91 0.67 -16.52
CA GLN A 20 17.63 0.97 -17.77
C GLN A 20 16.95 2.10 -18.56
N ALA A 21 15.61 2.05 -18.68
CA ALA A 21 14.84 3.09 -19.36
C ALA A 21 14.95 4.45 -18.64
N LEU A 22 14.87 4.47 -17.32
CA LEU A 22 15.05 5.68 -16.50
C LEU A 22 16.47 6.25 -16.64
N TRP A 23 17.48 5.37 -16.65
CA TRP A 23 18.88 5.78 -16.83
C TRP A 23 19.12 6.35 -18.22
N GLY A 24 18.55 5.73 -19.27
CA GLY A 24 18.60 6.25 -20.63
C GLY A 24 17.96 7.63 -20.78
N ALA A 25 16.86 7.86 -20.04
CA ALA A 25 16.14 9.13 -20.06
C ALA A 25 16.72 10.23 -19.14
N ARG A 26 17.85 10.01 -18.48
CA ARG A 26 18.46 10.96 -17.53
C ARG A 26 18.71 12.35 -18.11
N GLY A 27 18.97 12.44 -19.42
CA GLY A 27 19.15 13.72 -20.12
C GLY A 27 17.89 14.57 -20.25
N THR A 28 16.71 14.00 -19.93
CA THR A 28 15.41 14.70 -19.99
C THR A 28 14.93 15.21 -18.63
N VAL A 29 15.79 15.24 -17.60
CA VAL A 29 15.45 15.74 -16.28
C VAL A 29 14.92 17.17 -16.36
N SER A 30 13.74 17.39 -15.79
CA SER A 30 13.15 18.71 -15.66
C SER A 30 13.56 19.34 -14.32
N PRO A 31 14.34 20.44 -14.32
CA PRO A 31 14.73 21.11 -13.08
C PRO A 31 13.54 21.61 -12.28
N SER A 32 12.49 22.07 -12.93
CA SER A 32 11.26 22.53 -12.30
C SER A 32 10.52 21.39 -11.57
N ALA A 33 10.40 20.22 -12.21
CA ALA A 33 9.78 19.05 -11.57
C ALA A 33 10.62 18.57 -10.37
N ALA A 34 11.95 18.50 -10.50
CA ALA A 34 12.83 18.12 -9.42
C ALA A 34 12.77 19.12 -8.25
N ALA A 35 12.70 20.42 -8.52
CA ALA A 35 12.56 21.46 -7.51
C ALA A 35 11.21 21.35 -6.78
N VAL A 36 10.10 21.12 -7.49
CA VAL A 36 8.77 20.91 -6.90
C VAL A 36 8.75 19.67 -6.02
N ALA A 37 9.32 18.55 -6.49
CA ALA A 37 9.41 17.32 -5.69
C ALA A 37 10.24 17.52 -4.42
N ALA A 38 11.44 18.09 -4.54
CA ALA A 38 12.32 18.39 -3.41
C ALA A 38 11.66 19.37 -2.43
N GLY A 39 11.08 20.45 -2.93
CA GLY A 39 10.33 21.43 -2.12
C GLY A 39 9.18 20.79 -1.35
N THR A 40 8.43 19.89 -1.98
CA THR A 40 7.34 19.14 -1.32
C THR A 40 7.89 18.23 -0.22
N ILE A 41 8.98 17.49 -0.46
CA ILE A 41 9.62 16.63 0.55
C ILE A 41 10.08 17.49 1.74
N LEU A 42 10.80 18.59 1.48
CA LEU A 42 11.29 19.49 2.52
C LEU A 42 10.15 20.12 3.32
N ALA A 43 9.08 20.54 2.64
CA ALA A 43 7.89 21.08 3.30
C ALA A 43 7.23 20.06 4.23
N ILE A 44 7.11 18.78 3.81
CA ILE A 44 6.57 17.72 4.65
C ILE A 44 7.45 17.50 5.88
N ILE A 45 8.77 17.44 5.71
CA ILE A 45 9.70 17.24 6.82
C ILE A 45 9.66 18.43 7.79
N ALA A 46 9.68 19.65 7.28
CA ALA A 46 9.60 20.87 8.08
C ALA A 46 8.28 20.95 8.85
N LEU A 47 7.14 20.73 8.19
CA LEU A 47 5.83 20.75 8.84
C LEU A 47 5.71 19.70 9.94
N ARG A 48 6.19 18.48 9.71
CA ARG A 48 6.21 17.43 10.74
C ARG A 48 7.08 17.79 11.94
N ARG A 49 8.17 18.54 11.72
CA ARG A 49 9.11 18.96 12.79
C ARG A 49 8.56 20.11 13.63
N TRP A 50 7.90 21.10 12.97
CA TRP A 50 7.48 22.34 13.62
C TRP A 50 6.00 22.34 14.03
N GLN A 51 5.15 21.69 13.24
CA GLN A 51 3.70 21.63 13.46
C GLN A 51 3.16 20.22 13.29
N PRO A 52 3.49 19.27 14.21
CA PRO A 52 3.14 17.85 14.08
C PRO A 52 1.63 17.57 14.07
N ARG A 53 0.82 18.55 14.52
CA ARG A 53 -0.66 18.45 14.50
C ARG A 53 -1.27 18.72 13.12
N TRP A 54 -0.54 19.34 12.22
CA TRP A 54 -1.04 19.68 10.89
C TRP A 54 -0.95 18.51 9.93
N PRO A 55 -1.88 18.41 8.97
CA PRO A 55 -1.82 17.38 7.93
C PRO A 55 -0.71 17.71 6.90
N ALA A 56 0.54 17.49 7.29
CA ALA A 56 1.73 17.95 6.58
C ALA A 56 1.75 17.59 5.09
N MET A 57 1.29 16.38 4.72
CA MET A 57 1.24 15.96 3.31
C MET A 57 0.24 16.76 2.51
N LEU A 58 -0.98 16.98 3.06
CA LEU A 58 -2.03 17.74 2.40
C LEU A 58 -1.59 19.20 2.19
N VAL A 59 -1.04 19.82 3.24
CA VAL A 59 -0.56 21.22 3.19
C VAL A 59 0.58 21.37 2.19
N ALA A 60 1.53 20.44 2.17
CA ALA A 60 2.65 20.49 1.23
C ALA A 60 2.21 20.34 -0.23
N VAL A 61 1.25 19.43 -0.51
CA VAL A 61 0.69 19.26 -1.87
C VAL A 61 -0.10 20.49 -2.30
N ALA A 62 -0.93 21.03 -1.41
CA ALA A 62 -1.70 22.25 -1.71
C ALA A 62 -0.76 23.45 -1.97
N ALA A 63 0.28 23.63 -1.14
CA ALA A 63 1.28 24.66 -1.34
C ALA A 63 2.03 24.50 -2.67
N ALA A 64 2.41 23.27 -3.02
CA ALA A 64 3.05 22.98 -4.30
C ALA A 64 2.12 23.29 -5.49
N ALA A 65 0.84 22.92 -5.40
CA ALA A 65 -0.15 23.22 -6.44
C ALA A 65 -0.33 24.74 -6.62
N ILE A 66 -0.47 25.49 -5.51
CA ILE A 66 -0.58 26.95 -5.53
C ILE A 66 0.68 27.59 -6.11
N ALA A 67 1.88 27.14 -5.69
CA ALA A 67 3.14 27.66 -6.20
C ALA A 67 3.28 27.40 -7.71
N CYS A 68 2.95 26.19 -8.18
CA CYS A 68 3.01 25.87 -9.61
C CYS A 68 2.04 26.72 -10.43
N ALA A 69 0.83 26.97 -9.91
CA ALA A 69 -0.14 27.83 -10.58
C ALA A 69 0.27 29.31 -10.57
N ALA A 70 0.77 29.82 -9.44
CA ALA A 70 1.16 31.22 -9.29
C ALA A 70 2.41 31.59 -10.15
N PHE A 71 3.37 30.69 -10.22
CA PHE A 71 4.62 30.91 -10.98
C PHE A 71 4.59 30.32 -12.38
N ASN A 72 3.45 29.76 -12.82
CA ASN A 72 3.28 29.10 -14.12
C ASN A 72 4.42 28.10 -14.43
N LEU A 73 4.79 27.28 -13.44
CA LEU A 73 5.90 26.35 -13.61
C LEU A 73 5.56 25.27 -14.65
N PRO A 74 6.50 24.96 -15.57
CA PRO A 74 6.29 23.95 -16.61
C PRO A 74 6.42 22.53 -16.02
N VAL A 75 5.43 22.11 -15.24
CA VAL A 75 5.36 20.79 -14.61
C VAL A 75 4.06 20.09 -15.00
N ALA A 76 4.15 18.78 -15.20
CA ALA A 76 2.96 17.97 -15.47
C ALA A 76 2.04 17.93 -14.23
N THR A 77 0.75 18.23 -14.44
CA THR A 77 -0.30 18.14 -13.43
C THR A 77 -1.21 16.94 -13.71
N ILE A 78 -2.07 16.60 -12.77
CA ILE A 78 -3.07 15.52 -12.96
C ILE A 78 -3.93 15.83 -14.20
N SER A 79 -4.40 17.06 -14.33
CA SER A 79 -5.24 17.47 -15.47
C SER A 79 -4.49 17.38 -16.81
N SER A 80 -3.23 17.82 -16.86
CA SER A 80 -2.44 17.80 -18.10
C SER A 80 -2.08 16.38 -18.56
N GLN A 81 -1.94 15.42 -17.62
CA GLN A 81 -1.54 14.05 -17.93
C GLN A 81 -2.72 13.10 -18.13
N PHE A 82 -3.81 13.28 -17.40
CA PHE A 82 -4.93 12.35 -17.35
C PHE A 82 -6.27 12.97 -17.80
N GLY A 83 -6.28 14.22 -18.21
CA GLY A 83 -7.52 14.93 -18.59
C GLY A 83 -8.39 15.37 -17.42
N GLY A 84 -7.92 15.20 -16.18
CA GLY A 84 -8.66 15.54 -14.95
C GLY A 84 -9.16 14.33 -14.16
N ILE A 85 -9.85 14.60 -13.06
CA ILE A 85 -10.49 13.58 -12.22
C ILE A 85 -11.99 13.63 -12.46
N PRO A 86 -12.65 12.47 -12.70
CA PRO A 86 -14.11 12.42 -12.81
C PRO A 86 -14.78 13.00 -11.57
N SER A 87 -15.79 13.85 -11.76
CA SER A 87 -16.52 14.52 -10.67
C SER A 87 -17.74 13.73 -10.16
N GLY A 88 -17.90 12.47 -10.58
CA GLY A 88 -19.02 11.64 -10.18
C GLY A 88 -18.63 10.18 -10.00
N LEU A 89 -19.48 9.44 -9.30
CA LEU A 89 -19.31 7.98 -9.20
C LEU A 89 -19.46 7.34 -10.59
N PRO A 90 -18.62 6.37 -10.94
CA PRO A 90 -18.83 5.54 -12.13
C PRO A 90 -20.19 4.86 -12.05
N GLN A 91 -20.82 4.68 -13.19
CA GLN A 91 -22.07 3.90 -13.23
C GLN A 91 -21.77 2.44 -12.88
N PRO A 92 -22.61 1.80 -12.06
CA PRO A 92 -22.44 0.41 -11.74
C PRO A 92 -22.57 -0.44 -13.01
N GLN A 93 -21.58 -1.28 -13.23
CA GLN A 93 -21.52 -2.19 -14.36
C GLN A 93 -21.07 -3.56 -13.87
N LEU A 94 -21.76 -4.61 -14.35
CA LEU A 94 -21.28 -5.96 -14.09
C LEU A 94 -20.07 -6.24 -14.97
N PRO A 95 -18.98 -6.78 -14.41
CA PRO A 95 -17.85 -7.22 -15.22
C PRO A 95 -18.27 -8.28 -16.25
N ASP A 96 -17.67 -8.23 -17.42
CA ASP A 96 -17.88 -9.29 -18.42
C ASP A 96 -17.26 -10.59 -17.92
N PHE A 97 -18.10 -11.59 -17.76
CA PHE A 97 -17.69 -12.93 -17.37
C PHE A 97 -17.50 -13.81 -18.61
N SER A 98 -16.26 -14.28 -18.82
CA SER A 98 -15.96 -15.37 -19.74
C SER A 98 -15.02 -16.37 -19.06
N LEU A 99 -15.10 -17.63 -19.48
CA LEU A 99 -14.24 -18.67 -18.92
C LEU A 99 -12.76 -18.36 -19.15
N GLU A 100 -12.44 -17.83 -20.32
CA GLU A 100 -11.08 -17.43 -20.68
C GLU A 100 -10.55 -16.32 -19.76
N LYS A 101 -11.33 -15.25 -19.55
CA LYS A 101 -10.97 -14.18 -18.63
C LYS A 101 -10.79 -14.69 -17.19
N LEU A 102 -11.69 -15.60 -16.75
CA LEU A 102 -11.61 -16.20 -15.43
C LEU A 102 -10.29 -16.98 -15.25
N GLN A 103 -9.90 -17.77 -16.23
CA GLN A 103 -8.64 -18.52 -16.20
C GLN A 103 -7.42 -17.59 -16.17
N GLN A 104 -7.43 -16.50 -16.93
CA GLN A 104 -6.35 -15.52 -16.98
C GLN A 104 -6.16 -14.78 -15.66
N VAL A 105 -7.26 -14.38 -15.00
CA VAL A 105 -7.19 -13.59 -13.76
C VAL A 105 -7.10 -14.44 -12.49
N PHE A 106 -7.40 -15.74 -12.57
CA PHE A 106 -7.48 -16.63 -11.41
C PHE A 106 -6.20 -16.64 -10.53
N PRO A 107 -4.97 -16.74 -11.08
CA PRO A 107 -3.77 -16.72 -10.26
C PRO A 107 -3.60 -15.40 -9.49
N ALA A 108 -3.87 -14.27 -10.15
CA ALA A 108 -3.84 -12.95 -9.53
C ALA A 108 -4.94 -12.81 -8.46
N ALA A 109 -6.16 -13.29 -8.75
CA ALA A 109 -7.28 -13.25 -7.80
C ALA A 109 -6.98 -14.03 -6.51
N VAL A 110 -6.37 -15.22 -6.61
CA VAL A 110 -5.94 -16.01 -5.45
C VAL A 110 -4.90 -15.23 -4.63
N SER A 111 -3.89 -14.66 -5.29
CA SER A 111 -2.83 -13.91 -4.61
C SER A 111 -3.37 -12.66 -3.92
N PHE A 112 -4.23 -11.88 -4.58
CA PHE A 112 -4.86 -10.71 -3.96
C PHE A 112 -5.81 -11.09 -2.83
N THR A 113 -6.51 -12.22 -2.93
CA THR A 113 -7.35 -12.73 -1.84
C THR A 113 -6.51 -13.08 -0.61
N LEU A 114 -5.41 -13.82 -0.79
CA LEU A 114 -4.50 -14.16 0.31
C LEU A 114 -3.86 -12.92 0.92
N LEU A 115 -3.32 -12.02 0.09
CA LEU A 115 -2.71 -10.79 0.56
C LEU A 115 -3.73 -9.93 1.32
N GLY A 116 -4.90 -9.70 0.73
CA GLY A 116 -5.96 -8.88 1.34
C GLY A 116 -6.48 -9.48 2.64
N ALA A 117 -6.63 -10.80 2.72
CA ALA A 117 -7.04 -11.49 3.95
C ALA A 117 -6.00 -11.34 5.05
N ILE A 118 -4.72 -11.57 4.74
CA ILE A 118 -3.63 -11.44 5.72
C ILE A 118 -3.53 -9.98 6.21
N GLU A 119 -3.55 -9.03 5.32
CA GLU A 119 -3.39 -7.61 5.65
C GLU A 119 -4.57 -7.08 6.48
N SER A 120 -5.82 -7.45 6.12
CA SER A 120 -7.02 -7.09 6.88
C SER A 120 -6.98 -7.68 8.29
N LEU A 121 -6.66 -8.98 8.44
CA LEU A 121 -6.57 -9.63 9.74
C LEU A 121 -5.42 -9.08 10.58
N LEU A 122 -4.26 -8.80 10.00
CA LEU A 122 -3.16 -8.14 10.72
C LEU A 122 -3.55 -6.75 11.21
N SER A 123 -4.27 -5.98 10.38
CA SER A 123 -4.80 -4.68 10.76
C SER A 123 -5.77 -4.79 11.95
N ALA A 124 -6.65 -5.80 11.94
CA ALA A 124 -7.58 -6.08 13.02
C ALA A 124 -6.85 -6.51 14.33
N VAL A 125 -5.84 -7.38 14.22
CA VAL A 125 -5.01 -7.80 15.37
C VAL A 125 -4.28 -6.63 16.00
N VAL A 126 -3.75 -5.70 15.20
CA VAL A 126 -3.12 -4.47 15.71
C VAL A 126 -4.14 -3.61 16.45
N ALA A 127 -5.35 -3.47 15.92
CA ALA A 127 -6.43 -2.74 16.60
C ALA A 127 -6.81 -3.41 17.92
N ASP A 128 -6.89 -4.74 17.96
CA ASP A 128 -7.16 -5.50 19.20
C ASP A 128 -6.09 -5.24 20.25
N GLY A 129 -4.82 -5.31 19.87
CA GLY A 129 -3.69 -5.02 20.78
C GLY A 129 -3.70 -3.59 21.34
N MET A 130 -4.21 -2.63 20.57
CA MET A 130 -4.32 -1.24 20.99
C MET A 130 -5.55 -0.92 21.84
N THR A 131 -6.66 -1.65 21.62
CA THR A 131 -7.98 -1.36 22.24
C THR A 131 -8.34 -2.31 23.36
N GLY A 132 -7.68 -3.46 23.47
CA GLY A 132 -8.03 -4.55 24.38
C GLY A 132 -9.31 -5.30 23.96
N ARG A 133 -9.81 -5.09 22.75
CA ARG A 133 -10.99 -5.79 22.20
C ARG A 133 -10.53 -6.96 21.34
N GLN A 134 -11.48 -7.83 20.99
CA GLN A 134 -11.24 -8.95 20.06
C GLN A 134 -12.14 -8.79 18.84
N HIS A 135 -11.54 -8.87 17.66
CA HIS A 135 -12.26 -8.85 16.40
C HIS A 135 -12.83 -10.25 16.06
N ARG A 136 -13.78 -10.29 15.16
CA ARG A 136 -14.34 -11.53 14.60
C ARG A 136 -13.74 -11.78 13.23
N SER A 137 -12.68 -12.59 13.15
CA SER A 137 -11.90 -12.83 11.93
C SER A 137 -12.76 -13.24 10.72
N ASN A 138 -13.73 -14.16 10.92
CA ASN A 138 -14.61 -14.58 9.82
C ASN A 138 -15.52 -13.45 9.32
N CYS A 139 -16.05 -12.62 10.23
CA CYS A 139 -16.87 -11.47 9.85
C CYS A 139 -16.04 -10.44 9.09
N GLU A 140 -14.80 -10.22 9.51
CA GLU A 140 -13.87 -9.31 8.83
C GLU A 140 -13.60 -9.76 7.38
N LEU A 141 -13.29 -11.05 7.18
CA LEU A 141 -13.04 -11.59 5.86
C LEU A 141 -14.28 -11.56 4.94
N VAL A 142 -15.47 -11.84 5.49
CA VAL A 142 -16.73 -11.73 4.74
C VAL A 142 -16.99 -10.28 4.35
N ALA A 143 -16.82 -9.34 5.29
CA ALA A 143 -17.00 -7.91 5.02
C ALA A 143 -16.01 -7.41 3.94
N GLN A 144 -14.76 -7.86 4.01
CA GLN A 144 -13.72 -7.57 3.02
C GLN A 144 -14.11 -8.10 1.63
N GLY A 145 -14.65 -9.31 1.55
CA GLY A 145 -15.15 -9.91 0.31
C GLY A 145 -16.30 -9.10 -0.30
N ILE A 146 -17.29 -8.73 0.52
CA ILE A 146 -18.44 -7.91 0.09
C ILE A 146 -17.97 -6.52 -0.40
N ALA A 147 -17.03 -5.89 0.32
CA ALA A 147 -16.47 -4.60 -0.08
C ALA A 147 -15.76 -4.68 -1.44
N ASN A 148 -15.01 -5.75 -1.70
CA ASN A 148 -14.33 -5.97 -2.98
C ASN A 148 -15.30 -6.26 -4.12
N MET A 149 -16.39 -7.01 -3.88
CA MET A 149 -17.45 -7.19 -4.87
C MET A 149 -18.14 -5.86 -5.20
N GLY A 150 -18.43 -5.04 -4.18
CA GLY A 150 -18.96 -3.69 -4.38
C GLY A 150 -18.02 -2.81 -5.19
N ALA A 151 -16.72 -2.81 -4.87
CA ALA A 151 -15.72 -2.06 -5.62
C ALA A 151 -15.68 -2.48 -7.10
N ALA A 152 -15.73 -3.79 -7.38
CA ALA A 152 -15.71 -4.31 -8.75
C ALA A 152 -16.94 -3.86 -9.59
N VAL A 153 -18.13 -3.79 -8.98
CA VAL A 153 -19.35 -3.30 -9.65
C VAL A 153 -19.22 -1.84 -10.10
N PHE A 154 -18.47 -1.03 -9.35
CA PHE A 154 -18.19 0.36 -9.70
C PHE A 154 -16.87 0.55 -10.48
N GLY A 155 -16.30 -0.53 -11.04
CA GLY A 155 -15.06 -0.46 -11.80
C GLY A 155 -13.81 -0.17 -10.97
N GLY A 156 -13.90 -0.36 -9.65
CA GLY A 156 -12.77 -0.22 -8.73
C GLY A 156 -11.85 -1.44 -8.75
N PHE A 157 -10.66 -1.27 -8.22
CA PHE A 157 -9.70 -2.37 -8.01
C PHE A 157 -9.77 -2.89 -6.57
N CYS A 158 -9.08 -4.01 -6.31
CA CYS A 158 -9.08 -4.67 -5.01
C CYS A 158 -8.64 -3.74 -3.88
N VAL A 159 -9.36 -3.78 -2.76
CA VAL A 159 -9.11 -2.98 -1.56
C VAL A 159 -8.93 -3.87 -0.35
N THR A 160 -8.17 -3.40 0.65
CA THR A 160 -7.98 -4.08 1.94
C THR A 160 -7.75 -3.08 3.07
N GLY A 161 -7.78 -3.56 4.30
CA GLY A 161 -7.42 -2.78 5.48
C GLY A 161 -5.94 -2.40 5.46
N THR A 162 -5.58 -1.33 6.20
CA THR A 162 -4.19 -0.87 6.29
C THR A 162 -3.82 -0.62 7.75
N ILE A 163 -2.80 -1.31 8.25
CA ILE A 163 -2.35 -1.25 9.65
C ILE A 163 -2.11 0.20 10.10
N ALA A 164 -1.38 0.99 9.32
CA ALA A 164 -1.03 2.36 9.67
C ALA A 164 -2.26 3.27 9.82
N ARG A 165 -3.26 3.14 8.94
CA ARG A 165 -4.51 3.89 9.03
C ARG A 165 -5.36 3.44 10.20
N THR A 166 -5.47 2.14 10.43
CA THR A 166 -6.18 1.56 11.57
C THR A 166 -5.57 2.04 12.88
N ALA A 167 -4.27 1.95 13.05
CA ALA A 167 -3.57 2.43 14.24
C ALA A 167 -3.77 3.95 14.46
N THR A 168 -3.73 4.74 13.38
CA THR A 168 -3.98 6.19 13.47
C THR A 168 -5.41 6.48 13.89
N ASN A 169 -6.39 5.75 13.35
CA ASN A 169 -7.80 5.92 13.66
C ASN A 169 -8.09 5.58 15.13
N VAL A 170 -7.51 4.47 15.64
CA VAL A 170 -7.61 4.07 17.04
C VAL A 170 -6.98 5.13 17.97
N ARG A 171 -5.77 5.63 17.64
CA ARG A 171 -5.12 6.70 18.41
C ARG A 171 -5.93 8.00 18.42
N ALA A 172 -6.69 8.28 17.36
CA ALA A 172 -7.59 9.42 17.28
C ALA A 172 -8.90 9.22 18.10
N GLY A 173 -9.09 8.06 18.73
CA GLY A 173 -10.23 7.78 19.59
C GLY A 173 -11.43 7.14 18.88
N ALA A 174 -11.25 6.59 17.69
CA ALA A 174 -12.33 5.89 17.00
C ALA A 174 -12.64 4.54 17.65
N HIS A 175 -13.93 4.28 17.88
CA HIS A 175 -14.41 3.07 18.56
C HIS A 175 -15.24 2.13 17.68
N GLY A 176 -15.51 2.47 16.42
CA GLY A 176 -16.40 1.66 15.60
C GLY A 176 -16.28 2.01 14.11
N PRO A 177 -17.16 1.46 13.27
CA PRO A 177 -17.09 1.61 11.80
C PRO A 177 -17.43 3.03 11.32
N VAL A 178 -18.02 3.87 12.17
CA VAL A 178 -18.51 5.23 11.79
C VAL A 178 -17.39 6.08 11.21
N ALA A 179 -16.18 6.02 11.79
CA ALA A 179 -15.03 6.78 11.27
C ALA A 179 -14.66 6.37 9.85
N GLY A 180 -14.69 5.07 9.53
CA GLY A 180 -14.47 4.56 8.18
C GLY A 180 -15.58 4.98 7.20
N MET A 181 -16.84 4.93 7.63
CA MET A 181 -17.98 5.36 6.81
C MET A 181 -17.92 6.86 6.51
N LEU A 182 -17.60 7.69 7.51
CA LEU A 182 -17.41 9.13 7.32
C LEU A 182 -16.21 9.43 6.42
N HIS A 183 -15.12 8.69 6.56
CA HIS A 183 -13.97 8.82 5.67
C HIS A 183 -14.35 8.56 4.20
N ALA A 184 -15.10 7.50 3.93
CA ALA A 184 -15.59 7.21 2.57
C ALA A 184 -16.51 8.32 2.06
N LEU A 185 -17.42 8.82 2.90
CA LEU A 185 -18.30 9.95 2.57
C LEU A 185 -17.51 11.22 2.26
N PHE A 186 -16.50 11.56 3.06
CA PHE A 186 -15.67 12.74 2.80
C PHE A 186 -14.88 12.63 1.51
N ILE A 187 -14.36 11.44 1.17
CA ILE A 187 -13.69 11.21 -0.12
C ILE A 187 -14.69 11.40 -1.27
N LEU A 188 -15.90 10.88 -1.14
CA LEU A 188 -16.96 11.08 -2.14
C LEU A 188 -17.30 12.57 -2.31
N LEU A 189 -17.50 13.29 -1.22
CA LEU A 189 -17.75 14.73 -1.25
C LEU A 189 -16.59 15.51 -1.89
N PHE A 190 -15.35 15.15 -1.54
CA PHE A 190 -14.16 15.73 -2.15
C PHE A 190 -14.13 15.48 -3.65
N MET A 191 -14.44 14.25 -4.08
CA MET A 191 -14.51 13.91 -5.51
C MET A 191 -15.57 14.73 -6.25
N VAL A 192 -16.75 14.92 -5.65
CA VAL A 192 -17.85 15.67 -6.29
C VAL A 192 -17.54 17.18 -6.37
N PHE A 193 -17.02 17.76 -5.28
CA PHE A 193 -16.87 19.22 -5.17
C PHE A 193 -15.46 19.72 -5.47
N ALA A 194 -14.44 18.95 -5.20
CA ALA A 194 -13.04 19.37 -5.28
C ALA A 194 -12.21 18.68 -6.38
N ALA A 195 -12.82 17.79 -7.17
CA ALA A 195 -12.11 17.13 -8.28
C ALA A 195 -11.43 18.12 -9.25
N PRO A 196 -12.05 19.25 -9.64
CA PRO A 196 -11.40 20.24 -10.49
C PRO A 196 -10.12 20.82 -9.86
N LEU A 197 -10.13 21.06 -8.53
CA LEU A 197 -8.96 21.56 -7.80
C LEU A 197 -7.82 20.55 -7.78
N ALA A 198 -8.15 19.25 -7.67
CA ALA A 198 -7.17 18.19 -7.71
C ALA A 198 -6.45 18.07 -9.07
N GLY A 199 -7.08 18.54 -10.14
CA GLY A 199 -6.47 18.62 -11.47
C GLY A 199 -5.20 19.49 -11.53
N TYR A 200 -5.09 20.50 -10.67
CA TYR A 200 -3.91 21.39 -10.58
C TYR A 200 -2.74 20.80 -9.80
N ILE A 201 -2.91 19.64 -9.15
CA ILE A 201 -1.85 19.02 -8.36
C ILE A 201 -0.70 18.57 -9.28
N PRO A 202 0.55 19.03 -9.02
CA PRO A 202 1.69 18.60 -9.81
C PRO A 202 2.06 17.15 -9.53
N LEU A 203 2.30 16.36 -10.56
CA LEU A 203 2.73 14.96 -10.41
C LEU A 203 4.07 14.82 -9.67
N ALA A 204 4.93 15.81 -9.79
CA ALA A 204 6.19 15.88 -9.06
C ALA A 204 5.96 15.98 -7.53
N ALA A 205 4.96 16.75 -7.09
CA ALA A 205 4.60 16.84 -5.69
C ALA A 205 4.07 15.51 -5.14
N LEU A 206 3.20 14.83 -5.90
CA LEU A 206 2.71 13.49 -5.52
C LEU A 206 3.86 12.47 -5.46
N ALA A 207 4.82 12.54 -6.39
CA ALA A 207 6.01 11.70 -6.35
C ALA A 207 6.87 11.98 -5.11
N GLY A 208 6.99 13.25 -4.70
CA GLY A 208 7.64 13.64 -3.44
C GLY A 208 6.94 13.06 -2.20
N VAL A 209 5.60 13.13 -2.15
CA VAL A 209 4.79 12.49 -1.10
C VAL A 209 5.04 10.98 -1.07
N LEU A 210 4.99 10.31 -2.24
CA LEU A 210 5.22 8.86 -2.34
C LEU A 210 6.63 8.48 -1.87
N ALA A 211 7.65 9.28 -2.17
CA ALA A 211 9.01 9.04 -1.68
C ALA A 211 9.08 9.10 -0.14
N VAL A 212 8.44 10.09 0.48
CA VAL A 212 8.35 10.19 1.94
C VAL A 212 7.56 9.03 2.56
N VAL A 213 6.45 8.63 1.92
CA VAL A 213 5.64 7.48 2.38
C VAL A 213 6.44 6.20 2.28
N ALA A 214 7.10 5.94 1.15
CA ALA A 214 7.94 4.76 0.96
C ALA A 214 9.05 4.68 2.01
N TRP A 215 9.73 5.80 2.29
CA TRP A 215 10.73 5.86 3.34
C TRP A 215 10.18 5.50 4.73
N ASN A 216 8.98 6.01 5.06
CA ASN A 216 8.34 5.73 6.34
C ASN A 216 7.79 4.30 6.46
N MET A 217 7.58 3.61 5.35
CA MET A 217 7.13 2.20 5.33
C MET A 217 8.26 1.20 5.56
N VAL A 218 9.53 1.63 5.50
CA VAL A 218 10.66 0.75 5.79
C VAL A 218 10.75 0.50 7.29
N GLU A 219 10.26 -0.65 7.72
CA GLU A 219 10.34 -1.12 9.12
C GLU A 219 11.71 -1.77 9.39
N SER A 220 12.77 -0.96 9.39
CA SER A 220 14.14 -1.45 9.57
C SER A 220 14.34 -2.25 10.86
N HIS A 221 13.61 -1.91 11.93
CA HIS A 221 13.63 -2.64 13.19
C HIS A 221 13.06 -4.05 13.05
N ALA A 222 11.88 -4.20 12.42
CA ALA A 222 11.25 -5.50 12.17
C ALA A 222 12.11 -6.38 11.27
N ILE A 223 12.71 -5.81 10.23
CA ILE A 223 13.66 -6.51 9.35
C ILE A 223 14.86 -6.99 10.19
N GLY A 224 15.43 -6.14 11.04
CA GLY A 224 16.55 -6.51 11.89
C GLY A 224 16.22 -7.63 12.90
N VAL A 225 15.03 -7.63 13.47
CA VAL A 225 14.53 -8.70 14.34
C VAL A 225 14.38 -10.00 13.57
N LEU A 226 13.74 -10.00 12.39
CA LEU A 226 13.56 -11.19 11.56
C LEU A 226 14.89 -11.81 11.12
N LEU A 227 15.86 -11.00 10.70
CA LEU A 227 17.20 -11.49 10.31
C LEU A 227 17.97 -12.12 11.48
N ARG A 228 17.64 -11.74 12.72
CA ARG A 228 18.27 -12.29 13.95
C ARG A 228 17.48 -13.44 14.56
N SER A 229 16.22 -13.65 14.18
CA SER A 229 15.33 -14.67 14.77
C SER A 229 15.72 -16.08 14.39
N GLY A 230 16.29 -16.29 13.21
CA GLY A 230 16.75 -17.59 12.74
C GLY A 230 16.98 -17.63 11.23
N TRP A 231 17.74 -18.61 10.80
CA TRP A 231 18.06 -18.79 9.38
C TRP A 231 16.82 -18.99 8.51
N GLY A 232 15.81 -19.72 9.02
CA GLY A 232 14.58 -19.98 8.27
C GLY A 232 13.80 -18.71 7.93
N GLU A 233 13.61 -17.83 8.91
CA GLU A 233 12.92 -16.55 8.73
C GLU A 233 13.70 -15.63 7.78
N ALA A 234 15.01 -15.60 7.92
CA ALA A 234 15.88 -14.83 7.03
C ALA A 234 15.78 -15.29 5.58
N VAL A 235 15.72 -16.63 5.34
CA VAL A 235 15.54 -17.20 4.01
C VAL A 235 14.18 -16.86 3.42
N VAL A 236 13.09 -16.97 4.20
CA VAL A 236 11.76 -16.61 3.70
C VAL A 236 11.71 -15.13 3.37
N LEU A 237 12.22 -14.26 4.25
CA LEU A 237 12.28 -12.82 4.00
C LEU A 237 13.08 -12.50 2.73
N ALA A 238 14.27 -13.09 2.57
CA ALA A 238 15.12 -12.86 1.40
C ALA A 238 14.46 -13.38 0.11
N ALA A 239 13.88 -14.58 0.15
CA ALA A 239 13.23 -15.19 -1.01
C ALA A 239 12.02 -14.36 -1.47
N THR A 240 11.12 -13.98 -0.54
CA THR A 240 9.95 -13.14 -0.85
C THR A 240 10.36 -11.77 -1.36
N PHE A 241 11.35 -11.14 -0.74
CA PHE A 241 11.86 -9.83 -1.15
C PHE A 241 12.46 -9.86 -2.56
N LEU A 242 13.32 -10.84 -2.85
CA LEU A 242 13.94 -10.99 -4.16
C LEU A 242 12.91 -11.32 -5.24
N LEU A 243 11.95 -12.21 -4.96
CA LEU A 243 10.89 -12.54 -5.90
C LEU A 243 10.00 -11.32 -6.18
N THR A 244 9.65 -10.55 -5.16
CA THR A 244 8.85 -9.30 -5.35
C THR A 244 9.57 -8.30 -6.25
N ILE A 245 10.90 -8.19 -6.15
CA ILE A 245 11.69 -7.24 -6.93
C ILE A 245 11.94 -7.71 -8.35
N PHE A 246 12.32 -8.99 -8.53
CA PHE A 246 12.82 -9.49 -9.82
C PHE A 246 11.79 -10.24 -10.65
N ARG A 247 10.72 -10.71 -10.04
CA ARG A 247 9.62 -11.40 -10.71
C ARG A 247 8.33 -10.61 -10.58
N ASP A 248 7.45 -11.04 -9.71
CA ASP A 248 6.22 -10.32 -9.39
C ASP A 248 5.75 -10.61 -7.95
N LEU A 249 4.80 -9.80 -7.49
CA LEU A 249 4.23 -9.91 -6.16
C LEU A 249 3.45 -11.23 -5.98
N THR A 250 2.82 -11.74 -7.04
CA THR A 250 2.00 -12.96 -7.01
C THR A 250 2.87 -14.18 -6.67
N GLU A 251 3.98 -14.35 -7.42
CA GLU A 251 4.94 -15.42 -7.17
C GLU A 251 5.55 -15.30 -5.76
N ALA A 252 5.89 -14.08 -5.34
CA ALA A 252 6.46 -13.82 -4.01
C ALA A 252 5.52 -14.23 -2.87
N ILE A 253 4.22 -13.93 -2.99
CA ILE A 253 3.20 -14.29 -1.99
C ILE A 253 3.05 -15.81 -1.91
N VAL A 254 2.91 -16.49 -3.05
CA VAL A 254 2.74 -17.94 -3.09
C VAL A 254 3.95 -18.67 -2.51
N VAL A 255 5.16 -18.28 -2.92
CA VAL A 255 6.40 -18.88 -2.42
C VAL A 255 6.61 -18.55 -0.94
N GLY A 256 6.35 -17.30 -0.51
CA GLY A 256 6.46 -16.89 0.88
C GLY A 256 5.51 -17.66 1.80
N LEU A 257 4.27 -17.85 1.37
CA LEU A 257 3.28 -18.63 2.11
C LEU A 257 3.69 -20.12 2.20
N ALA A 258 4.14 -20.70 1.09
CA ALA A 258 4.59 -22.08 1.05
C ALA A 258 5.78 -22.31 1.99
N LEU A 259 6.83 -21.49 1.89
CA LEU A 259 8.02 -21.58 2.75
C LEU A 259 7.67 -21.33 4.22
N GLY A 260 6.83 -20.31 4.51
CA GLY A 260 6.36 -20.02 5.85
C GLY A 260 5.57 -21.18 6.47
N SER A 261 4.70 -21.83 5.69
CA SER A 261 3.94 -23.00 6.11
C SER A 261 4.85 -24.19 6.44
N VAL A 262 5.85 -24.47 5.61
CA VAL A 262 6.83 -25.53 5.85
C VAL A 262 7.61 -25.27 7.15
N LEU A 263 8.08 -24.04 7.37
CA LEU A 263 8.79 -23.68 8.59
C LEU A 263 7.88 -23.80 9.84
N PHE A 264 6.63 -23.40 9.72
CA PHE A 264 5.66 -23.51 10.79
C PHE A 264 5.40 -24.97 11.18
N ILE A 265 5.17 -25.87 10.20
CA ILE A 265 4.98 -27.30 10.43
C ILE A 265 6.23 -27.91 11.08
N HIS A 266 7.41 -27.56 10.60
CA HIS A 266 8.67 -28.03 11.15
C HIS A 266 8.85 -27.64 12.62
N ARG A 267 8.50 -26.40 12.98
CA ARG A 267 8.54 -25.93 14.38
C ARG A 267 7.57 -26.65 15.30
N ILE A 268 6.32 -26.84 14.85
CA ILE A 268 5.31 -27.57 15.63
C ILE A 268 5.77 -29.03 15.86
N SER A 269 6.29 -29.69 14.82
CA SER A 269 6.79 -31.04 14.93
C SER A 269 7.89 -31.18 15.99
N ARG A 270 8.81 -30.23 16.05
CA ARG A 270 9.86 -30.21 17.09
C ARG A 270 9.32 -29.94 18.50
N ALA A 271 8.38 -29.00 18.63
CA ALA A 271 7.76 -28.70 19.92
C ALA A 271 6.99 -29.89 20.49
N THR A 272 6.27 -30.62 19.64
CA THR A 272 5.53 -31.84 20.06
C THR A 272 6.44 -32.98 20.49
N ALA A 273 7.60 -33.14 19.85
CA ALA A 273 8.59 -34.16 20.24
C ALA A 273 9.18 -33.89 21.63
N VAL A 274 9.46 -32.63 21.97
CA VAL A 274 9.96 -32.26 23.30
C VAL A 274 8.92 -32.53 24.40
N ALA A 275 7.65 -32.28 24.16
CA ALA A 275 6.59 -32.56 25.13
C ALA A 275 6.42 -34.08 25.47
N ARG A 276 6.65 -34.96 24.48
CA ARG A 276 6.61 -36.41 24.71
C ARG A 276 7.78 -36.93 25.58
N LEU A 277 8.96 -36.29 25.50
CA LEU A 277 10.12 -36.66 26.30
C LEU A 277 10.05 -36.18 27.77
N ALA A 278 9.18 -35.21 28.05
CA ALA A 278 9.01 -34.62 29.37
C ALA A 278 7.98 -35.35 30.25
N GLN A 279 7.30 -36.38 29.75
CA GLN A 279 6.43 -37.23 30.63
C GLN A 279 7.32 -38.19 31.42
N PRO A 280 7.37 -38.07 32.76
CA PRO A 280 8.06 -39.05 33.56
C PRO A 280 7.34 -40.41 33.42
N LEU A 281 8.12 -41.47 33.11
CA LEU A 281 7.63 -42.83 33.22
C LEU A 281 7.11 -43.01 34.65
N ALA A 282 5.79 -43.18 34.83
CA ALA A 282 5.24 -43.58 36.09
C ALA A 282 5.90 -44.92 36.43
N SER A 283 6.72 -44.92 37.49
CA SER A 283 7.24 -46.14 38.07
C SER A 283 6.10 -46.82 38.77
N ASP A 284 5.70 -48.01 38.31
CA ASP A 284 4.88 -48.97 39.06
C ASP A 284 5.55 -49.40 40.36
#